data_1612779574acb56ab5c8b920b7649723
#
_entry.id   1612779574acb56ab5c8b920b7649723
#
_cell.length_a   1.000
_cell.length_b   1.000
_cell.length_c   1.000
_cell.angle_alpha   90.00
_cell.angle_beta   90.00
_cell.angle_gamma   90.00
#
_symmetry.space_group_name_H-M   'P 1'
#
loop_
_entity.id
_entity.type
_entity.pdbx_description
1 polymer ?
#
loop_
_entity_poly.entity_id
_entity_poly.type
_entity_poly.pdbx_seq_one_letter_code
_entity_poly.pdbx_strand_id
1 'polypeptide(L)'
;MKKITSLLLALLMVMSMAACGSQDAGKEPANDNGDGTTTFNNVKISAGSGTSGGGQYVYVGGISSIINTHLDGVEVILEATKGSGENLSLLQNGDLEIASIESSIAYNAMMGVDLGEGESAFPEIRCLFASLPTYFIMTTLDGNLTNCEQFAGKNVAFGPYTGSTDISSRAVFSCLGILDDIKITNSGWGDCFTAMGDGLVDAVPGGSIHPASAVP
;
A
#
# COMPACT_ATOMS: atom_id res chain seq x y z
N MET A 1 30.65 33.66 -42.59
CA MET A 1 30.06 32.30 -42.81
C MET A 1 30.00 31.45 -41.54
N LYS A 2 31.03 31.42 -40.67
CA LYS A 2 31.02 30.58 -39.44
C LYS A 2 29.96 30.95 -38.37
N LYS A 3 29.51 32.23 -38.31
CA LYS A 3 28.51 32.68 -37.35
C LYS A 3 27.05 32.33 -37.73
N ILE A 4 26.78 32.16 -39.03
CA ILE A 4 25.43 31.81 -39.53
C ILE A 4 25.18 30.32 -39.42
N THR A 5 26.20 29.48 -39.58
CA THR A 5 26.09 28.01 -39.35
C THR A 5 25.86 27.65 -37.89
N SER A 6 26.43 28.42 -36.94
CA SER A 6 26.23 28.22 -35.51
C SER A 6 24.79 28.58 -35.08
N LEU A 7 24.20 29.62 -35.69
CA LEU A 7 22.83 30.05 -35.38
C LEU A 7 21.81 29.06 -35.94
N LEU A 8 22.05 28.49 -37.12
CA LEU A 8 21.19 27.46 -37.72
C LEU A 8 21.23 26.13 -36.94
N LEU A 9 22.38 25.75 -36.37
CA LEU A 9 22.52 24.57 -35.55
C LEU A 9 21.81 24.72 -34.19
N ALA A 10 21.86 25.92 -33.60
CA ALA A 10 21.13 26.22 -32.36
C ALA A 10 19.60 26.24 -32.56
N LEU A 11 19.12 26.69 -33.72
CA LEU A 11 17.69 26.71 -34.04
C LEU A 11 17.15 25.30 -34.31
N LEU A 12 17.94 24.39 -34.84
CA LEU A 12 17.57 22.98 -35.05
C LEU A 12 17.51 22.19 -33.72
N MET A 13 18.33 22.55 -32.72
CA MET A 13 18.23 21.91 -31.39
C MET A 13 17.03 22.38 -30.58
N VAL A 14 16.54 23.60 -30.79
CA VAL A 14 15.33 24.09 -30.10
C VAL A 14 14.05 23.48 -30.66
N MET A 15 14.03 23.11 -31.94
CA MET A 15 12.90 22.42 -32.56
C MET A 15 12.77 20.94 -32.17
N SER A 16 13.86 20.30 -31.69
CA SER A 16 13.80 18.89 -31.25
C SER A 16 13.28 18.72 -29.81
N MET A 17 13.18 19.78 -29.01
CA MET A 17 12.61 19.72 -27.66
C MET A 17 11.08 19.94 -27.61
N ALA A 18 10.46 20.31 -28.73
CA ALA A 18 8.99 20.46 -28.80
C ALA A 18 8.25 19.16 -29.15
N ALA A 19 8.96 18.03 -29.32
CA ALA A 19 8.38 16.73 -29.66
C ALA A 19 8.29 15.75 -28.49
N CYS A 20 8.67 16.15 -27.26
CA CYS A 20 8.27 15.45 -26.04
C CYS A 20 6.98 16.11 -25.51
N GLY A 21 5.90 15.97 -26.28
CA GLY A 21 4.57 16.02 -25.74
C GLY A 21 4.46 14.85 -24.76
N SER A 22 4.11 15.13 -23.50
CA SER A 22 3.62 14.15 -22.58
C SER A 22 2.61 13.27 -23.36
N GLN A 23 2.99 12.03 -23.63
CA GLN A 23 1.98 11.01 -23.86
C GLN A 23 1.24 10.89 -22.51
N ASP A 24 0.12 11.64 -22.40
CA ASP A 24 -0.99 11.12 -21.64
C ASP A 24 -1.17 9.70 -22.15
N ALA A 25 -0.89 8.72 -21.29
CA ALA A 25 -1.27 7.35 -21.54
C ALA A 25 -2.79 7.40 -21.71
N GLY A 26 -3.21 7.43 -22.97
CA GLY A 26 -4.59 7.66 -23.35
C GLY A 26 -5.43 6.61 -22.65
N LYS A 27 -6.26 7.07 -21.74
CA LYS A 27 -7.48 6.39 -21.39
C LYS A 27 -8.32 6.34 -22.67
N GLU A 28 -8.13 5.31 -23.48
CA GLU A 28 -9.13 5.00 -24.49
C GLU A 28 -10.42 4.73 -23.72
N PRO A 29 -11.49 5.49 -23.99
CA PRO A 29 -12.76 5.30 -23.30
C PRO A 29 -13.28 3.90 -23.58
N ALA A 30 -13.77 3.24 -22.53
CA ALA A 30 -14.54 2.01 -22.68
C ALA A 30 -15.64 2.25 -23.73
N ASN A 31 -15.70 1.42 -24.75
CA ASN A 31 -16.71 1.53 -25.80
C ASN A 31 -18.00 0.87 -25.27
N ASP A 32 -18.99 1.67 -24.91
CA ASP A 32 -20.33 1.19 -24.54
C ASP A 32 -21.07 0.80 -25.82
N ASN A 33 -21.19 -0.50 -26.06
CA ASN A 33 -21.85 -1.05 -27.24
C ASN A 33 -23.39 -1.00 -27.16
N GLY A 34 -23.98 -0.38 -26.12
CA GLY A 34 -25.43 -0.19 -25.99
C GLY A 34 -26.23 -1.46 -25.64
N ASP A 35 -25.56 -2.62 -25.47
CA ASP A 35 -26.14 -3.89 -25.03
C ASP A 35 -25.81 -4.18 -23.54
N GLY A 36 -25.17 -3.24 -22.86
CA GLY A 36 -24.70 -3.37 -21.47
C GLY A 36 -23.37 -4.09 -21.34
N THR A 37 -22.69 -4.45 -22.44
CA THR A 37 -21.32 -4.98 -22.42
C THR A 37 -20.33 -3.86 -22.68
N THR A 38 -19.51 -3.56 -21.66
CA THR A 38 -18.38 -2.64 -21.79
C THR A 38 -17.17 -3.42 -22.29
N THR A 39 -16.63 -3.04 -23.45
CA THR A 39 -15.38 -3.60 -23.96
C THR A 39 -14.21 -2.71 -23.56
N PHE A 40 -13.16 -3.33 -23.05
CA PHE A 40 -11.92 -2.65 -22.66
C PHE A 40 -10.82 -2.98 -23.70
N ASN A 41 -9.98 -2.01 -24.02
CA ASN A 41 -8.86 -2.20 -24.93
C ASN A 41 -7.53 -2.17 -24.18
N ASN A 42 -7.04 -3.35 -23.76
CA ASN A 42 -5.73 -3.50 -23.13
C ASN A 42 -5.47 -2.55 -21.93
N VAL A 43 -6.44 -2.44 -21.04
CA VAL A 43 -6.31 -1.67 -19.81
C VAL A 43 -5.42 -2.43 -18.84
N LYS A 44 -4.33 -1.82 -18.40
CA LYS A 44 -3.46 -2.36 -17.34
C LYS A 44 -3.66 -1.56 -16.05
N ILE A 45 -3.79 -2.27 -14.95
CA ILE A 45 -4.03 -1.71 -13.61
C ILE A 45 -3.02 -2.33 -12.65
N SER A 46 -2.10 -1.53 -12.12
CA SER A 46 -1.22 -1.95 -11.02
C SER A 46 -1.98 -1.82 -9.71
N ALA A 47 -2.11 -2.93 -8.98
CA ALA A 47 -2.87 -3.03 -7.74
C ALA A 47 -1.96 -3.25 -6.54
N GLY A 48 -1.78 -2.22 -5.71
CA GLY A 48 -1.01 -2.30 -4.48
C GLY A 48 -1.73 -3.10 -3.39
N SER A 49 -1.03 -4.01 -2.77
CA SER A 49 -1.60 -4.91 -1.77
C SER A 49 -0.96 -4.74 -0.38
N GLY A 50 -0.19 -5.66 0.04
CA GLY A 50 0.60 -5.71 1.26
C GLY A 50 1.74 -6.69 1.07
N THR A 51 2.42 -7.06 2.15
CA THR A 51 3.52 -8.03 2.07
C THR A 51 3.03 -9.40 1.62
N SER A 52 3.86 -10.07 0.82
CA SER A 52 3.59 -11.44 0.38
C SER A 52 3.27 -12.35 1.58
N GLY A 53 2.23 -13.16 1.44
CA GLY A 53 1.71 -14.01 2.52
C GLY A 53 0.79 -13.31 3.53
N GLY A 54 0.66 -11.99 3.49
CA GLY A 54 -0.30 -11.24 4.30
C GLY A 54 -1.74 -11.35 3.78
N GLY A 55 -2.73 -11.16 4.66
CA GLY A 55 -4.15 -11.27 4.30
C GLY A 55 -4.57 -10.33 3.18
N GLN A 56 -4.07 -9.10 3.17
CA GLN A 56 -4.36 -8.13 2.11
C GLN A 56 -3.77 -8.56 0.76
N TYR A 57 -2.56 -9.14 0.75
CA TYR A 57 -1.97 -9.67 -0.47
C TYR A 57 -2.84 -10.78 -1.09
N VAL A 58 -3.30 -11.72 -0.26
CA VAL A 58 -4.20 -12.81 -0.71
C VAL A 58 -5.54 -12.25 -1.20
N TYR A 59 -6.11 -11.27 -0.48
CA TYR A 59 -7.39 -10.66 -0.82
C TYR A 59 -7.34 -9.90 -2.14
N VAL A 60 -6.38 -8.99 -2.31
CA VAL A 60 -6.20 -8.21 -3.55
C VAL A 60 -5.85 -9.15 -4.71
N GLY A 61 -5.02 -10.17 -4.47
CA GLY A 61 -4.69 -11.19 -5.47
C GLY A 61 -5.93 -11.97 -5.94
N GLY A 62 -6.83 -12.32 -5.02
CA GLY A 62 -8.10 -12.96 -5.35
C GLY A 62 -8.99 -12.07 -6.24
N ILE A 63 -9.14 -10.80 -5.91
CA ILE A 63 -9.88 -9.82 -6.72
C ILE A 63 -9.22 -9.66 -8.09
N SER A 64 -7.90 -9.48 -8.15
CA SER A 64 -7.16 -9.36 -9.40
C SER A 64 -7.37 -10.58 -10.31
N SER A 65 -7.34 -11.78 -9.73
CA SER A 65 -7.59 -13.03 -10.46
C SER A 65 -9.02 -13.10 -11.04
N ILE A 66 -10.03 -12.67 -10.27
CA ILE A 66 -11.42 -12.61 -10.74
C ILE A 66 -11.54 -11.63 -11.90
N ILE A 67 -10.99 -10.44 -11.78
CA ILE A 67 -11.02 -9.41 -12.84
C ILE A 67 -10.34 -9.95 -14.09
N ASN A 68 -9.12 -10.47 -13.97
CA ASN A 68 -8.35 -11.02 -15.10
C ASN A 68 -9.02 -12.22 -15.79
N THR A 69 -9.89 -12.93 -15.05
CA THR A 69 -10.61 -14.10 -15.61
C THR A 69 -11.90 -13.70 -16.32
N HIS A 70 -12.56 -12.64 -15.87
CA HIS A 70 -13.93 -12.33 -16.29
C HIS A 70 -14.07 -11.03 -17.09
N LEU A 71 -13.05 -10.18 -17.15
CA LEU A 71 -13.07 -8.94 -17.91
C LEU A 71 -12.05 -8.99 -19.06
N ASP A 72 -12.54 -9.21 -20.29
CA ASP A 72 -11.70 -9.18 -21.48
C ASP A 72 -11.13 -7.77 -21.69
N GLY A 73 -9.83 -7.70 -21.99
CA GLY A 73 -9.13 -6.44 -22.26
C GLY A 73 -8.72 -5.67 -21.02
N VAL A 74 -8.85 -6.24 -19.81
CA VAL A 74 -8.32 -5.70 -18.53
C VAL A 74 -7.30 -6.66 -17.96
N GLU A 75 -6.14 -6.14 -17.59
CA GLU A 75 -5.09 -6.86 -16.88
C GLU A 75 -4.79 -6.15 -15.54
N VAL A 76 -5.08 -6.80 -14.42
CA VAL A 76 -4.70 -6.30 -13.08
C VAL A 76 -3.42 -6.99 -12.65
N ILE A 77 -2.38 -6.19 -12.39
CA ILE A 77 -1.06 -6.63 -11.94
C ILE A 77 -1.00 -6.45 -10.43
N LEU A 78 -0.83 -7.55 -9.71
CA LEU A 78 -0.72 -7.53 -8.25
C LEU A 78 0.69 -7.10 -7.83
N GLU A 79 0.79 -6.01 -7.08
CA GLU A 79 2.04 -5.51 -6.53
C GLU A 79 2.13 -5.80 -5.04
N ALA A 80 3.19 -6.49 -4.63
CA ALA A 80 3.52 -6.67 -3.21
C ALA A 80 4.17 -5.41 -2.67
N THR A 81 3.62 -4.88 -1.58
CA THR A 81 4.08 -3.64 -0.94
C THR A 81 4.29 -3.84 0.56
N LYS A 82 4.76 -2.81 1.26
CA LYS A 82 4.81 -2.81 2.72
C LYS A 82 3.45 -2.56 3.38
N GLY A 83 2.43 -2.20 2.60
CA GLY A 83 1.07 -1.91 3.06
C GLY A 83 0.66 -0.45 2.87
N SER A 84 -0.27 0.03 3.70
CA SER A 84 -1.04 1.25 3.47
C SER A 84 -0.23 2.52 3.25
N GLY A 85 0.86 2.76 3.99
CA GLY A 85 1.69 3.96 3.82
C GLY A 85 2.42 3.97 2.48
N GLU A 86 3.06 2.85 2.09
CA GLU A 86 3.71 2.74 0.78
C GLU A 86 2.68 2.81 -0.36
N ASN A 87 1.53 2.15 -0.20
CA ASN A 87 0.44 2.19 -1.17
C ASN A 87 -0.07 3.61 -1.42
N LEU A 88 -0.21 4.40 -0.35
CA LEU A 88 -0.59 5.81 -0.46
C LEU A 88 0.42 6.60 -1.28
N SER A 89 1.71 6.45 -0.97
CA SER A 89 2.79 7.14 -1.69
C SER A 89 2.84 6.74 -3.17
N LEU A 90 2.69 5.45 -3.47
CA LEU A 90 2.70 4.95 -4.85
C LEU A 90 1.48 5.44 -5.65
N LEU A 91 0.28 5.52 -5.03
CA LEU A 91 -0.90 6.14 -5.65
C LEU A 91 -0.70 7.62 -5.93
N GLN A 92 -0.13 8.39 -4.99
CA GLN A 92 0.16 9.81 -5.17
C GLN A 92 1.14 10.07 -6.31
N ASN A 93 2.13 9.18 -6.47
CA ASN A 93 3.13 9.27 -7.54
C ASN A 93 2.60 8.78 -8.90
N GLY A 94 1.45 8.09 -8.93
CA GLY A 94 0.90 7.48 -10.14
C GLY A 94 1.58 6.16 -10.53
N ASP A 95 2.29 5.52 -9.59
CA ASP A 95 2.92 4.21 -9.78
C ASP A 95 1.92 3.06 -9.59
N LEU A 96 0.77 3.34 -8.95
CA LEU A 96 -0.37 2.44 -8.81
C LEU A 96 -1.65 3.14 -9.27
N GLU A 97 -2.57 2.40 -9.87
CA GLU A 97 -3.92 2.88 -10.19
C GLU A 97 -4.91 2.58 -9.06
N ILE A 98 -4.75 1.45 -8.38
CA ILE A 98 -5.57 1.08 -7.23
C ILE A 98 -4.70 0.50 -6.11
N ALA A 99 -5.17 0.59 -4.87
CA ALA A 99 -4.47 -0.01 -3.74
C ALA A 99 -5.42 -0.35 -2.58
N SER A 100 -5.02 -1.34 -1.79
CA SER A 100 -5.62 -1.62 -0.49
C SER A 100 -5.01 -0.71 0.56
N ILE A 101 -5.82 0.17 1.14
CA ILE A 101 -5.40 1.12 2.18
C ILE A 101 -6.37 1.03 3.36
N GLU A 102 -5.83 1.04 4.56
CA GLU A 102 -6.64 1.12 5.77
C GLU A 102 -7.42 2.44 5.81
N SER A 103 -8.70 2.37 6.18
CA SER A 103 -9.64 3.49 6.06
C SER A 103 -9.21 4.72 6.87
N SER A 104 -8.60 4.54 8.03
CA SER A 104 -8.05 5.64 8.85
C SER A 104 -6.91 6.37 8.12
N ILE A 105 -5.99 5.63 7.51
CA ILE A 105 -4.84 6.19 6.76
C ILE A 105 -5.34 6.92 5.50
N ALA A 106 -6.27 6.32 4.77
CA ALA A 106 -6.88 6.95 3.60
C ALA A 106 -7.63 8.25 3.97
N TYR A 107 -8.37 8.23 5.10
CA TYR A 107 -9.07 9.40 5.61
C TYR A 107 -8.09 10.51 6.01
N ASN A 108 -7.05 10.19 6.75
CA ASN A 108 -6.03 11.14 7.18
C ASN A 108 -5.33 11.79 5.97
N ALA A 109 -4.98 11.00 4.96
CA ALA A 109 -4.42 11.51 3.73
C ALA A 109 -5.38 12.44 2.98
N MET A 110 -6.65 12.06 2.86
CA MET A 110 -7.67 12.88 2.21
C MET A 110 -7.87 14.22 2.93
N MET A 111 -7.85 14.21 4.26
CA MET A 111 -8.08 15.40 5.10
C MET A 111 -6.80 16.20 5.39
N GLY A 112 -5.63 15.63 5.13
CA GLY A 112 -4.33 16.26 5.44
C GLY A 112 -4.06 16.35 6.93
N VAL A 113 -4.53 15.39 7.73
CA VAL A 113 -4.36 15.32 9.18
C VAL A 113 -3.61 14.07 9.59
N ASP A 114 -2.87 14.13 10.70
CA ASP A 114 -2.09 13.00 11.26
C ASP A 114 -1.26 12.23 10.20
N LEU A 115 -0.63 12.98 9.31
CA LEU A 115 0.20 12.44 8.25
C LEU A 115 1.54 11.94 8.84
N GLY A 116 2.05 10.83 8.30
CA GLY A 116 3.38 10.32 8.62
C GLY A 116 4.50 11.23 8.09
N GLU A 117 5.73 10.98 8.55
CA GLU A 117 6.90 11.71 8.07
C GLU A 117 7.08 11.50 6.56
N GLY A 118 7.13 12.60 5.81
CA GLY A 118 7.26 12.58 4.35
C GLY A 118 5.95 12.36 3.59
N GLU A 119 4.83 12.16 4.28
CA GLU A 119 3.51 12.08 3.67
C GLU A 119 2.92 13.48 3.40
N SER A 120 2.09 13.58 2.37
CA SER A 120 1.37 14.80 2.02
C SER A 120 -0.13 14.53 1.85
N ALA A 121 -0.95 15.58 1.99
CA ALA A 121 -2.38 15.45 1.75
C ALA A 121 -2.67 14.93 0.34
N PHE A 122 -3.70 14.09 0.24
CA PHE A 122 -4.14 13.50 -1.03
C PHE A 122 -5.68 13.59 -1.15
N PRO A 123 -6.22 14.79 -1.35
CA PRO A 123 -7.68 15.00 -1.42
C PRO A 123 -8.34 14.35 -2.64
N GLU A 124 -7.56 13.96 -3.66
CA GLU A 124 -8.02 13.29 -4.86
C GLU A 124 -8.27 11.79 -4.66
N ILE A 125 -7.82 11.19 -3.55
CA ILE A 125 -8.05 9.76 -3.27
C ILE A 125 -9.55 9.45 -3.26
N ARG A 126 -9.93 8.33 -3.84
CA ARG A 126 -11.33 7.87 -3.90
C ARG A 126 -11.43 6.42 -3.43
N CYS A 127 -12.44 6.14 -2.62
CA CYS A 127 -12.77 4.78 -2.23
C CYS A 127 -13.65 4.14 -3.31
N LEU A 128 -13.21 3.00 -3.84
CA LEU A 128 -14.00 2.19 -4.78
C LEU A 128 -15.00 1.31 -4.04
N PHE A 129 -14.54 0.65 -2.98
CA PHE A 129 -15.35 -0.17 -2.10
C PHE A 129 -14.62 -0.41 -0.77
N ALA A 130 -15.39 -0.77 0.26
CA ALA A 130 -14.82 -1.23 1.52
C ALA A 130 -14.64 -2.75 1.49
N SER A 131 -13.46 -3.20 1.91
CA SER A 131 -13.17 -4.63 2.08
C SER A 131 -13.66 -5.14 3.45
N LEU A 132 -13.04 -6.17 3.98
CA LEU A 132 -13.39 -6.74 5.28
C LEU A 132 -12.89 -5.86 6.44
N PRO A 133 -13.59 -5.84 7.59
CA PRO A 133 -13.11 -5.15 8.77
C PRO A 133 -11.80 -5.79 9.26
N THR A 134 -10.86 -4.94 9.68
CA THR A 134 -9.58 -5.33 10.24
C THR A 134 -9.60 -5.06 11.74
N TYR A 135 -9.21 -6.05 12.54
CA TYR A 135 -9.13 -5.93 13.98
C TYR A 135 -7.69 -5.78 14.42
N PHE A 136 -7.42 -4.88 15.38
CA PHE A 136 -6.12 -4.83 16.04
C PHE A 136 -6.06 -5.98 17.06
N ILE A 137 -5.10 -6.87 16.88
CA ILE A 137 -4.94 -8.07 17.70
C ILE A 137 -3.47 -8.19 18.09
N MET A 138 -3.22 -8.57 19.34
CA MET A 138 -1.88 -8.96 19.80
C MET A 138 -1.77 -10.49 19.79
N THR A 139 -0.73 -11.00 19.15
CA THR A 139 -0.36 -12.42 19.16
C THR A 139 0.91 -12.60 19.98
N THR A 140 0.88 -13.54 20.92
CA THR A 140 2.02 -13.89 21.78
C THR A 140 1.99 -15.38 22.11
N LEU A 141 3.15 -15.95 22.41
CA LEU A 141 3.27 -17.34 22.92
C LEU A 141 3.28 -17.35 24.47
N ASP A 142 3.37 -16.19 25.14
CA ASP A 142 3.29 -16.08 26.60
C ASP A 142 1.83 -15.90 27.03
N GLY A 143 1.22 -16.95 27.53
CA GLY A 143 -0.17 -16.95 28.03
C GLY A 143 -0.44 -16.04 29.24
N ASN A 144 0.60 -15.43 29.85
CA ASN A 144 0.44 -14.45 30.92
C ASN A 144 0.22 -13.03 30.40
N LEU A 145 0.50 -12.76 29.11
CA LEU A 145 0.27 -11.48 28.48
C LEU A 145 -1.18 -11.42 27.96
N THR A 146 -2.04 -10.82 28.76
CA THR A 146 -3.51 -10.81 28.54
C THR A 146 -4.11 -9.44 28.22
N ASN A 147 -3.30 -8.38 28.32
CA ASN A 147 -3.68 -7.01 27.97
C ASN A 147 -2.52 -6.25 27.35
N CYS A 148 -2.80 -5.13 26.69
CA CYS A 148 -1.81 -4.36 25.93
C CYS A 148 -0.78 -3.64 26.84
N GLU A 149 -1.14 -3.25 28.06
CA GLU A 149 -0.24 -2.56 28.98
C GLU A 149 0.93 -3.44 29.43
N GLN A 150 0.76 -4.76 29.41
CA GLN A 150 1.80 -5.72 29.79
C GLN A 150 2.93 -5.83 28.76
N PHE A 151 2.80 -5.22 27.59
CA PHE A 151 3.87 -5.19 26.60
C PHE A 151 4.93 -4.10 26.84
N ALA A 152 4.76 -3.24 27.86
CA ALA A 152 5.82 -2.35 28.32
C ALA A 152 7.09 -3.13 28.65
N GLY A 153 8.25 -2.71 28.12
CA GLY A 153 9.54 -3.38 28.27
C GLY A 153 9.77 -4.62 27.39
N LYS A 154 8.77 -5.05 26.60
CA LYS A 154 8.85 -6.23 25.74
C LYS A 154 9.42 -5.91 24.37
N ASN A 155 9.91 -6.96 23.66
CA ASN A 155 10.29 -6.88 22.26
C ASN A 155 9.05 -7.18 21.42
N VAL A 156 8.60 -6.25 20.59
CA VAL A 156 7.40 -6.40 19.77
C VAL A 156 7.72 -6.14 18.31
N ALA A 157 7.35 -7.07 17.44
CA ALA A 157 7.58 -6.93 16.00
C ALA A 157 6.35 -6.28 15.34
N PHE A 158 6.47 -5.01 14.94
CA PHE A 158 5.37 -4.19 14.43
C PHE A 158 5.03 -4.43 12.94
N GLY A 159 5.68 -5.40 12.28
CA GLY A 159 5.55 -5.59 10.84
C GLY A 159 6.45 -4.64 10.05
N PRO A 160 6.22 -4.49 8.72
CA PRO A 160 6.99 -3.58 7.90
C PRO A 160 6.85 -2.13 8.39
N TYR A 161 7.98 -1.41 8.43
CA TYR A 161 7.96 0.02 8.75
C TYR A 161 7.05 0.80 7.79
N THR A 162 6.23 1.70 8.31
CA THR A 162 5.15 2.42 7.62
C THR A 162 4.00 1.55 7.08
N GLY A 163 4.01 0.24 7.36
CA GLY A 163 2.86 -0.62 7.08
C GLY A 163 1.69 -0.29 8.03
N SER A 164 0.47 -0.69 7.67
CA SER A 164 -0.73 -0.43 8.49
C SER A 164 -0.61 -0.95 9.91
N THR A 165 0.02 -2.12 10.10
CA THR A 165 0.25 -2.69 11.43
C THR A 165 1.22 -1.84 12.27
N ASP A 166 2.32 -1.34 11.68
CA ASP A 166 3.26 -0.45 12.37
C ASP A 166 2.58 0.86 12.79
N ILE A 167 1.84 1.49 11.88
CA ILE A 167 1.10 2.74 12.13
C ILE A 167 0.07 2.54 13.25
N SER A 168 -0.78 1.52 13.13
CA SER A 168 -1.82 1.23 14.12
C SER A 168 -1.25 0.87 15.49
N SER A 169 -0.13 0.09 15.53
CA SER A 169 0.52 -0.28 16.78
C SER A 169 1.10 0.93 17.49
N ARG A 170 1.78 1.81 16.77
CA ARG A 170 2.30 3.06 17.33
C ARG A 170 1.17 3.93 17.91
N ALA A 171 0.06 4.05 17.19
CA ALA A 171 -1.09 4.80 17.67
C ALA A 171 -1.67 4.18 18.96
N VAL A 172 -1.90 2.87 19.00
CA VAL A 172 -2.46 2.17 20.16
C VAL A 172 -1.53 2.30 21.37
N PHE A 173 -0.24 1.97 21.22
CA PHE A 173 0.70 2.01 22.34
C PHE A 173 1.04 3.44 22.78
N SER A 174 0.96 4.43 21.89
CA SER A 174 1.05 5.84 22.24
C SER A 174 -0.14 6.28 23.09
N CYS A 175 -1.37 5.90 22.71
CA CYS A 175 -2.58 6.16 23.50
C CYS A 175 -2.53 5.52 24.89
N LEU A 176 -1.89 4.35 25.02
CA LEU A 176 -1.66 3.67 26.30
C LEU A 176 -0.50 4.26 27.10
N GLY A 177 0.29 5.16 26.53
CA GLY A 177 1.45 5.78 27.18
C GLY A 177 2.66 4.86 27.38
N ILE A 178 2.75 3.75 26.62
CA ILE A 178 3.82 2.76 26.77
C ILE A 178 4.69 2.59 25.51
N LEU A 179 4.47 3.38 24.47
CA LEU A 179 5.20 3.22 23.21
C LEU A 179 6.72 3.32 23.38
N ASP A 180 7.19 4.25 24.21
CA ASP A 180 8.62 4.47 24.46
C ASP A 180 9.28 3.35 25.28
N ASP A 181 8.47 2.54 25.97
CA ASP A 181 8.93 1.40 26.73
C ASP A 181 9.04 0.12 25.88
N ILE A 182 8.49 0.12 24.68
CA ILE A 182 8.50 -1.05 23.79
C ILE A 182 9.77 -1.07 22.95
N LYS A 183 10.42 -2.22 22.88
CA LYS A 183 11.52 -2.45 21.93
C LYS A 183 10.94 -2.90 20.61
N ILE A 184 10.87 -1.96 19.65
CA ILE A 184 10.21 -2.19 18.36
C ILE A 184 11.19 -2.82 17.38
N THR A 185 10.72 -3.88 16.69
CA THR A 185 11.37 -4.48 15.54
C THR A 185 10.45 -4.37 14.34
N ASN A 186 10.97 -3.96 13.18
CA ASN A 186 10.22 -3.93 11.92
C ASN A 186 10.81 -4.93 10.94
N SER A 187 9.96 -5.83 10.41
CA SER A 187 10.32 -6.83 9.39
C SER A 187 9.10 -7.23 8.57
N GLY A 188 9.28 -8.10 7.57
CA GLY A 188 8.18 -8.68 6.83
C GLY A 188 7.20 -9.43 7.73
N TRP A 189 5.92 -9.47 7.34
CA TRP A 189 4.87 -10.07 8.18
C TRP A 189 5.18 -11.51 8.57
N GLY A 190 5.59 -12.35 7.62
CA GLY A 190 5.97 -13.74 7.90
C GLY A 190 7.19 -13.86 8.83
N ASP A 191 8.18 -12.94 8.68
CA ASP A 191 9.38 -12.93 9.49
C ASP A 191 9.09 -12.57 10.95
N CYS A 192 8.09 -11.71 11.20
CA CYS A 192 7.65 -11.37 12.56
C CYS A 192 7.19 -12.61 13.33
N PHE A 193 6.38 -13.47 12.71
CA PHE A 193 5.90 -14.70 13.34
C PHE A 193 7.00 -15.74 13.49
N THR A 194 7.92 -15.83 12.54
CA THR A 194 9.13 -16.67 12.67
C THR A 194 9.97 -16.22 13.86
N ALA A 195 10.23 -14.91 13.98
CA ALA A 195 10.99 -14.34 15.10
C ALA A 195 10.31 -14.60 16.47
N MET A 196 8.96 -14.57 16.50
CA MET A 196 8.22 -14.92 17.72
C MET A 196 8.35 -16.43 18.04
N GLY A 197 8.27 -17.31 17.05
CA GLY A 197 8.50 -18.74 17.23
C GLY A 197 9.91 -19.07 17.73
N ASP A 198 10.90 -18.30 17.29
CA ASP A 198 12.31 -18.44 17.69
C ASP A 198 12.62 -17.73 19.03
N GLY A 199 11.64 -17.08 19.67
CA GLY A 199 11.80 -16.37 20.94
C GLY A 199 12.62 -15.07 20.85
N LEU A 200 12.76 -14.50 19.65
CA LEU A 200 13.48 -13.23 19.42
C LEU A 200 12.60 -12.02 19.70
N VAL A 201 11.28 -12.17 19.60
CA VAL A 201 10.29 -11.18 19.98
C VAL A 201 9.21 -11.81 20.85
N ASP A 202 8.63 -11.01 21.76
CA ASP A 202 7.62 -11.47 22.71
C ASP A 202 6.21 -11.50 22.10
N ALA A 203 5.96 -10.64 21.11
CA ALA A 203 4.66 -10.50 20.51
C ALA A 203 4.71 -9.89 19.10
N VAL A 204 3.64 -10.13 18.35
CA VAL A 204 3.37 -9.56 17.04
C VAL A 204 1.96 -8.95 17.05
N PRO A 205 1.80 -7.62 16.94
CA PRO A 205 0.51 -7.01 16.70
C PRO A 205 0.06 -7.34 15.29
N GLY A 206 -1.24 -7.53 15.11
CA GLY A 206 -1.83 -7.80 13.82
C GLY A 206 -3.05 -6.93 13.58
N GLY A 207 -3.13 -6.36 12.37
CA GLY A 207 -4.39 -5.94 11.79
C GLY A 207 -4.70 -6.91 10.65
N SER A 208 -5.45 -7.97 10.89
CA SER A 208 -5.68 -8.99 9.88
C SER A 208 -7.10 -9.51 9.87
N ILE A 209 -7.48 -9.99 8.71
CA ILE A 209 -8.63 -10.85 8.51
C ILE A 209 -8.24 -12.21 9.07
N HIS A 210 -8.99 -12.72 10.05
CA HIS A 210 -8.71 -14.05 10.60
C HIS A 210 -9.54 -15.14 9.92
N PRO A 211 -8.94 -16.34 9.72
CA PRO A 211 -7.55 -16.71 10.02
C PRO A 211 -6.56 -16.12 9.03
N ALA A 212 -5.45 -15.57 9.53
CA ALA A 212 -4.36 -15.10 8.68
C ALA A 212 -3.44 -16.28 8.32
N SER A 213 -3.02 -16.34 7.07
CA SER A 213 -2.16 -17.45 6.57
C SER A 213 -0.79 -17.51 7.25
N ALA A 214 -0.33 -16.41 7.84
CA ALA A 214 0.96 -16.32 8.52
C ALA A 214 0.89 -16.66 10.02
N VAL A 215 -0.31 -16.84 10.58
CA VAL A 215 -0.49 -17.28 11.99
C VAL A 215 -0.49 -18.79 12.02
N PRO A 216 0.45 -19.44 12.71
CA PRO A 216 0.53 -20.90 12.79
C PRO A 216 -0.67 -21.53 13.53
#